data_4862c927bf80ab3497d0ab95c3c80068
#
_entry.id   4862c927bf80ab3497d0ab95c3c80068
#
_cell.length_a   1.000
_cell.length_b   1.000
_cell.length_c   1.000
_cell.angle_alpha   90.00
_cell.angle_beta   90.00
_cell.angle_gamma   90.00
#
_symmetry.space_group_name_H-M   'P 1'
#
loop_
_entity.id
_entity.type
_entity.pdbx_description
1 polymer ?
#
loop_
_entity_poly.entity_id
_entity_poly.type
_entity_poly.pdbx_seq_one_letter_code
_entity_poly.pdbx_strand_id
1 'polypeptide(L)'
;MNLNPYLDVAPEVAAAVAAGKPVVALESTIISHGMPYPQNVETALKVEQIIRDNGAVPATIAILGGRLKAGLTAEEIEYLGKKGQDVTKASRRDLAVLVSRKADGATTVTTTMMIAHMAGIQVFATGGIGGVHRG
;
A
#
# COMPACT_ATOMS: atom_id res chain seq x y z
N MET A 1 7.19 -2.89 18.83
CA MET A 1 7.02 -1.43 18.94
C MET A 1 7.39 -0.76 17.61
N ASN A 2 6.55 0.11 17.13
CA ASN A 2 6.86 0.86 15.93
C ASN A 2 7.77 2.05 16.29
N LEU A 3 9.00 2.04 15.77
CA LEU A 3 10.00 3.09 16.04
C LEU A 3 9.98 4.21 15.01
N ASN A 4 9.22 4.06 13.92
CA ASN A 4 9.13 5.08 12.88
C ASN A 4 7.93 5.99 13.16
N PRO A 5 8.15 7.30 13.43
CA PRO A 5 7.07 8.23 13.79
C PRO A 5 6.12 8.52 12.62
N TYR A 6 6.49 8.18 11.39
CA TYR A 6 5.68 8.44 10.19
C TYR A 6 4.89 7.22 9.74
N LEU A 7 5.08 6.06 10.39
CA LEU A 7 4.48 4.80 10.00
C LEU A 7 3.21 4.52 10.83
N ASP A 8 2.12 4.23 10.15
CA ASP A 8 0.89 3.73 10.73
C ASP A 8 0.67 2.30 10.26
N VAL A 9 0.62 1.35 11.19
CA VAL A 9 0.33 -0.05 10.90
C VAL A 9 -1.10 -0.36 11.35
N ALA A 10 -1.91 -0.91 10.44
CA ALA A 10 -3.27 -1.31 10.79
C ALA A 10 -3.25 -2.33 11.95
N PRO A 11 -4.17 -2.24 12.91
CA PRO A 11 -4.17 -3.14 14.08
C PRO A 11 -4.14 -4.63 13.71
N GLU A 12 -4.88 -5.02 12.68
CA GLU A 12 -4.89 -6.39 12.17
C GLU A 12 -3.51 -6.83 11.67
N VAL A 13 -2.83 -5.95 10.94
CA VAL A 13 -1.50 -6.21 10.39
C VAL A 13 -0.48 -6.32 11.52
N ALA A 14 -0.51 -5.38 12.47
CA ALA A 14 0.40 -5.39 13.62
C ALA A 14 0.23 -6.67 14.45
N ALA A 15 -1.01 -7.08 14.71
CA ALA A 15 -1.30 -8.30 15.46
C ALA A 15 -0.81 -9.54 14.73
N ALA A 16 -0.99 -9.61 13.41
CA ALA A 16 -0.54 -10.75 12.61
C ALA A 16 0.99 -10.85 12.58
N VAL A 17 1.69 -9.72 12.40
CA VAL A 17 3.16 -9.68 12.43
C VAL A 17 3.67 -10.14 13.79
N ALA A 18 3.10 -9.63 14.89
CA ALA A 18 3.51 -9.99 16.24
C ALA A 18 3.28 -11.49 16.54
N ALA A 19 2.22 -12.06 15.99
CA ALA A 19 1.87 -13.48 16.19
C ALA A 19 2.58 -14.43 15.21
N GLY A 20 3.42 -13.91 14.30
CA GLY A 20 4.09 -14.73 13.29
C GLY A 20 3.14 -15.27 12.22
N LYS A 21 1.98 -14.68 12.05
CA LYS A 21 1.03 -15.06 11.00
C LYS A 21 1.43 -14.45 9.65
N PRO A 22 1.07 -15.10 8.53
CA PRO A 22 1.42 -14.59 7.21
C PRO A 22 0.70 -13.29 6.89
N VAL A 23 1.46 -12.29 6.45
CA VAL A 23 0.95 -10.99 5.98
C VAL A 23 1.48 -10.75 4.59
N VAL A 24 0.61 -10.32 3.68
CA VAL A 24 0.97 -10.04 2.29
C VAL A 24 0.77 -8.55 2.00
N ALA A 25 1.86 -7.87 1.67
CA ALA A 25 1.81 -6.47 1.24
C ALA A 25 1.32 -6.37 -0.20
N LEU A 26 0.53 -5.34 -0.48
CA LEU A 26 0.01 -5.03 -1.80
C LEU A 26 0.32 -3.56 -2.14
N GLU A 27 0.72 -3.30 -3.38
CA GLU A 27 0.94 -1.94 -3.86
C GLU A 27 -0.37 -1.20 -4.12
N SER A 28 -0.32 0.13 -4.17
CA SER A 28 -1.50 0.96 -4.44
C SER A 28 -1.49 1.69 -5.77
N THR A 29 -0.40 1.62 -6.53
CA THR A 29 -0.36 2.20 -7.88
C THR A 29 -1.45 1.63 -8.78
N ILE A 30 -1.76 0.34 -8.66
CA ILE A 30 -2.82 -0.29 -9.44
C ILE A 30 -4.20 0.32 -9.13
N ILE A 31 -4.40 0.82 -7.92
CA ILE A 31 -5.66 1.48 -7.53
C ILE A 31 -5.76 2.84 -8.21
N SER A 32 -4.75 3.69 -8.05
CA SER A 32 -4.82 5.08 -8.49
C SER A 32 -4.48 5.29 -9.96
N HIS A 33 -3.64 4.43 -10.53
CA HIS A 33 -3.10 4.60 -11.90
C HIS A 33 -3.33 3.40 -12.81
N GLY A 34 -3.89 2.31 -12.31
CA GLY A 34 -4.04 1.08 -13.08
C GLY A 34 -5.40 0.89 -13.71
N MET A 35 -6.46 1.30 -13.04
CA MET A 35 -7.85 1.08 -13.47
C MET A 35 -8.74 2.26 -13.13
N PRO A 36 -9.84 2.46 -13.87
CA PRO A 36 -10.80 3.52 -13.55
C PRO A 36 -11.65 3.15 -12.33
N TYR A 37 -12.17 4.19 -11.65
CA TYR A 37 -13.16 4.02 -10.59
C TYR A 37 -14.53 3.66 -11.21
N PRO A 38 -15.33 2.75 -10.64
CA PRO A 38 -15.12 2.06 -9.35
C PRO A 38 -14.41 0.71 -9.45
N GLN A 39 -14.02 0.27 -10.63
CA GLN A 39 -13.38 -1.03 -10.87
C GLN A 39 -12.08 -1.18 -10.06
N ASN A 40 -11.32 -0.11 -9.92
CA ASN A 40 -10.07 -0.11 -9.14
C ASN A 40 -10.31 -0.50 -7.67
N VAL A 41 -11.34 0.06 -7.05
CA VAL A 41 -11.71 -0.24 -5.66
C VAL A 41 -12.20 -1.69 -5.53
N GLU A 42 -13.10 -2.10 -6.42
CA GLU A 42 -13.63 -3.46 -6.42
C GLU A 42 -12.52 -4.50 -6.54
N THR A 43 -11.57 -4.26 -7.44
CA THR A 43 -10.43 -5.16 -7.64
C THR A 43 -9.53 -5.22 -6.41
N ALA A 44 -9.22 -4.06 -5.81
CA ALA A 44 -8.37 -4.00 -4.62
C ALA A 44 -9.00 -4.77 -3.45
N LEU A 45 -10.29 -4.57 -3.21
CA LEU A 45 -11.00 -5.27 -2.13
C LEU A 45 -11.12 -6.77 -2.42
N LYS A 46 -11.31 -7.15 -3.67
CA LYS A 46 -11.37 -8.55 -4.09
C LYS A 46 -10.03 -9.26 -3.87
N VAL A 47 -8.92 -8.61 -4.21
CA VAL A 47 -7.58 -9.17 -3.99
C VAL A 47 -7.33 -9.38 -2.50
N GLU A 48 -7.69 -8.40 -1.67
CA GLU A 48 -7.60 -8.54 -0.21
C GLU A 48 -8.40 -9.74 0.29
N GLN A 49 -9.62 -9.91 -0.21
CA GLN A 49 -10.48 -11.01 0.20
C GLN A 49 -9.90 -12.37 -0.20
N ILE A 50 -9.31 -12.48 -1.40
CA ILE A 50 -8.64 -13.70 -1.84
C ILE A 50 -7.49 -14.07 -0.89
N ILE A 51 -6.71 -13.09 -0.45
CA ILE A 51 -5.63 -13.31 0.51
C ILE A 51 -6.19 -13.83 1.84
N ARG A 52 -7.27 -13.21 2.34
CA ARG A 52 -7.95 -13.66 3.58
C ARG A 52 -8.48 -15.07 3.45
N ASP A 53 -9.10 -15.41 2.33
CA ASP A 53 -9.65 -16.74 2.07
C ASP A 53 -8.57 -17.83 2.04
N ASN A 54 -7.33 -17.44 1.79
CA ASN A 54 -6.17 -18.34 1.79
C ASN A 54 -5.37 -18.32 3.09
N GLY A 55 -5.92 -17.72 4.13
CA GLY A 55 -5.35 -17.78 5.49
C GLY A 55 -4.26 -16.75 5.79
N ALA A 56 -4.12 -15.71 4.97
CA ALA A 56 -3.16 -14.64 5.20
C ALA A 56 -3.88 -13.31 5.46
N VAL A 57 -3.15 -12.33 6.00
CA VAL A 57 -3.65 -10.99 6.25
C VAL A 57 -3.13 -10.06 5.15
N PRO A 58 -4.01 -9.40 4.38
CA PRO A 58 -3.57 -8.43 3.39
C PRO A 58 -3.20 -7.11 4.03
N ALA A 59 -2.19 -6.45 3.48
CA ALA A 59 -1.77 -5.12 3.87
C ALA A 59 -1.56 -4.28 2.62
N THR A 60 -2.60 -3.60 2.16
CA THR A 60 -2.47 -2.64 1.07
C THR A 60 -1.74 -1.42 1.60
N ILE A 61 -0.72 -0.99 0.88
CA ILE A 61 0.22 0.05 1.31
C ILE A 61 0.04 1.30 0.47
N ALA A 62 0.02 2.46 1.13
CA ALA A 62 -0.06 3.76 0.49
C ALA A 62 0.50 4.83 1.41
N ILE A 63 0.63 6.05 0.89
CA ILE A 63 0.95 7.24 1.68
C ILE A 63 -0.30 8.11 1.69
N LEU A 64 -0.83 8.39 2.88
CA LEU A 64 -2.03 9.22 3.04
C LEU A 64 -1.75 10.35 4.02
N GLY A 65 -1.90 11.59 3.56
CA GLY A 65 -1.64 12.77 4.39
C GLY A 65 -0.21 12.81 4.94
N GLY A 66 0.75 12.29 4.18
CA GLY A 66 2.14 12.19 4.61
C GLY A 66 2.43 11.06 5.59
N ARG A 67 1.43 10.18 5.87
CA ARG A 67 1.60 9.02 6.74
C ARG A 67 1.86 7.78 5.89
N LEU A 68 2.87 7.01 6.28
CA LEU A 68 3.20 5.74 5.63
C LEU A 68 2.26 4.66 6.19
N LYS A 69 1.34 4.18 5.37
CA LYS A 69 0.27 3.28 5.81
C LYS A 69 0.59 1.84 5.43
N ALA A 70 0.69 0.97 6.41
CA ALA A 70 0.80 -0.48 6.21
C ALA A 70 -0.52 -1.14 6.60
N GLY A 71 -1.39 -1.29 5.63
CA GLY A 71 -2.76 -1.75 5.79
C GLY A 71 -3.75 -0.59 5.71
N LEU A 72 -4.52 -0.54 4.63
CA LEU A 72 -5.57 0.46 4.43
C LEU A 72 -6.91 -0.10 4.86
N THR A 73 -7.79 0.79 5.35
CA THR A 73 -9.18 0.45 5.53
C THR A 73 -9.91 0.45 4.19
N ALA A 74 -11.12 -0.12 4.14
CA ALA A 74 -11.95 -0.08 2.93
C ALA A 74 -12.24 1.37 2.51
N GLU A 75 -12.47 2.26 3.46
CA GLU A 75 -12.70 3.69 3.23
C GLU A 75 -11.47 4.37 2.63
N GLU A 76 -10.29 4.01 3.10
CA GLU A 76 -9.03 4.55 2.56
C GLU A 76 -8.77 4.05 1.13
N ILE A 77 -9.09 2.79 0.82
CA ILE A 77 -9.03 2.24 -0.54
C ILE A 77 -10.02 2.98 -1.46
N GLU A 78 -11.24 3.21 -0.99
CA GLU A 78 -12.26 3.98 -1.71
C GLU A 78 -11.77 5.40 -2.01
N TYR A 79 -11.19 6.07 -1.02
CA TYR A 79 -10.63 7.40 -1.16
C TYR A 79 -9.55 7.45 -2.25
N LEU A 80 -8.60 6.51 -2.23
CA LEU A 80 -7.56 6.43 -3.26
C LEU A 80 -8.14 6.15 -4.65
N GLY A 81 -9.12 5.27 -4.72
CA GLY A 81 -9.78 4.93 -5.97
C GLY A 81 -10.49 6.11 -6.60
N LYS A 82 -11.21 6.89 -5.80
CA LYS A 82 -11.91 8.09 -6.27
C LYS A 82 -10.96 9.19 -6.72
N LYS A 83 -9.88 9.41 -5.98
CA LYS A 83 -8.86 10.38 -6.38
C LYS A 83 -8.13 9.97 -7.66
N GLY A 84 -7.93 8.67 -7.85
CA GLY A 84 -7.34 8.15 -9.08
C GLY A 84 -6.00 8.81 -9.41
N GLN A 85 -5.86 9.29 -10.63
CA GLN A 85 -4.61 9.85 -11.13
C GLN A 85 -4.20 11.17 -10.48
N ASP A 86 -5.06 11.80 -9.70
CA ASP A 86 -4.69 12.98 -8.93
C ASP A 86 -3.76 12.67 -7.76
N VAL A 87 -3.65 11.39 -7.39
CA VAL A 87 -2.69 10.94 -6.38
C VAL A 87 -1.32 10.75 -7.03
N THR A 88 -0.27 11.26 -6.39
CA THR A 88 1.09 11.11 -6.89
C THR A 88 1.50 9.63 -6.95
N LYS A 89 2.03 9.20 -8.08
CA LYS A 89 2.66 7.89 -8.22
C LYS A 89 4.02 7.96 -7.51
N ALA A 90 4.10 7.38 -6.32
CA ALA A 90 5.22 7.56 -5.42
C ALA A 90 6.29 6.47 -5.60
N SER A 91 7.48 6.86 -6.04
CA SER A 91 8.66 6.03 -6.01
C SER A 91 9.56 6.46 -4.84
N ARG A 92 10.69 5.79 -4.67
CA ARG A 92 11.62 6.07 -3.57
C ARG A 92 11.96 7.55 -3.43
N ARG A 93 12.19 8.23 -4.55
CA ARG A 93 12.57 9.66 -4.57
C ARG A 93 11.46 10.57 -4.06
N ASP A 94 10.21 10.14 -4.12
CA ASP A 94 9.06 10.97 -3.75
C ASP A 94 8.71 10.86 -2.27
N LEU A 95 9.21 9.83 -1.58
CA LEU A 95 8.80 9.47 -0.23
C LEU A 95 8.95 10.64 0.76
N ALA A 96 10.15 11.19 0.87
CA ALA A 96 10.43 12.28 1.81
C ALA A 96 9.64 13.55 1.49
N VAL A 97 9.46 13.85 0.20
CA VAL A 97 8.69 15.01 -0.25
C VAL A 97 7.22 14.88 0.13
N LEU A 98 6.62 13.71 -0.10
CA LEU A 98 5.22 13.47 0.24
C LEU A 98 4.99 13.50 1.74
N VAL A 99 5.90 12.93 2.52
CA VAL A 99 5.84 12.99 3.99
C VAL A 99 5.91 14.43 4.49
N SER A 100 6.87 15.21 3.99
CA SER A 100 7.06 16.60 4.43
C SER A 100 5.89 17.51 4.02
N ARG A 101 5.28 17.25 2.87
CA ARG A 101 4.13 18.02 2.36
C ARG A 101 2.80 17.53 2.91
N LYS A 102 2.78 16.44 3.68
CA LYS A 102 1.56 15.77 4.14
C LYS A 102 0.63 15.43 2.97
N ALA A 103 1.20 14.95 1.89
CA ALA A 103 0.51 14.65 0.65
C ALA A 103 0.21 13.15 0.52
N ASP A 104 -0.66 12.82 -0.45
CA ASP A 104 -1.03 11.44 -0.75
C ASP A 104 -0.12 10.86 -1.83
N GLY A 105 0.18 9.57 -1.70
CA GLY A 105 0.95 8.84 -2.70
C GLY A 105 0.47 7.42 -2.86
N ALA A 106 0.29 7.01 -4.12
CA ALA A 106 0.08 5.63 -4.48
C ALA A 106 1.45 4.97 -4.63
N THR A 107 1.70 3.90 -3.91
CA THR A 107 3.02 3.30 -3.82
C THR A 107 3.32 2.36 -4.97
N THR A 108 4.50 2.56 -5.58
CA THR A 108 5.10 1.64 -6.56
C THR A 108 5.71 0.44 -5.82
N VAL A 109 6.31 -0.49 -6.57
CA VAL A 109 7.02 -1.63 -5.98
C VAL A 109 8.06 -1.17 -4.94
N THR A 110 8.86 -0.16 -5.28
CA THR A 110 9.95 0.31 -4.41
C THR A 110 9.43 0.83 -3.07
N THR A 111 8.47 1.75 -3.10
CA THR A 111 7.95 2.34 -1.86
C THR A 111 7.09 1.35 -1.07
N THR A 112 6.39 0.46 -1.74
CA THR A 112 5.67 -0.64 -1.07
C THR A 112 6.64 -1.52 -0.30
N MET A 113 7.75 -1.92 -0.93
CA MET A 113 8.79 -2.72 -0.25
C MET A 113 9.37 -2.01 0.96
N MET A 114 9.66 -0.72 0.85
CA MET A 114 10.22 0.07 1.95
C MET A 114 9.27 0.13 3.14
N ILE A 115 8.01 0.44 2.89
CA ILE A 115 6.99 0.55 3.95
C ILE A 115 6.69 -0.82 4.56
N ALA A 116 6.57 -1.85 3.72
CA ALA A 116 6.38 -3.23 4.18
C ALA A 116 7.51 -3.67 5.12
N HIS A 117 8.76 -3.39 4.73
CA HIS A 117 9.92 -3.70 5.56
C HIS A 117 9.86 -2.97 6.92
N MET A 118 9.51 -1.69 6.93
CA MET A 118 9.35 -0.93 8.18
C MET A 118 8.29 -1.54 9.10
N ALA A 119 7.23 -2.11 8.51
CA ALA A 119 6.13 -2.73 9.26
C ALA A 119 6.41 -4.18 9.66
N GLY A 120 7.55 -4.75 9.26
CA GLY A 120 7.89 -6.15 9.55
C GLY A 120 7.20 -7.17 8.64
N ILE A 121 6.70 -6.74 7.48
CA ILE A 121 6.05 -7.60 6.50
C ILE A 121 7.12 -8.19 5.58
N GLN A 122 7.11 -9.51 5.42
CA GLN A 122 8.13 -10.24 4.68
C GLN A 122 7.72 -10.66 3.27
N VAL A 123 6.42 -10.64 2.96
CA VAL A 123 5.88 -11.10 1.67
C VAL A 123 5.16 -9.96 0.98
N PHE A 124 5.45 -9.77 -0.30
CA PHE A 124 4.82 -8.78 -1.15
C PHE A 124 4.35 -9.44 -2.45
N ALA A 125 3.08 -9.29 -2.78
CA ALA A 125 2.51 -9.79 -4.03
C ALA A 125 2.27 -8.63 -4.99
N THR A 126 2.78 -8.75 -6.22
CA THR A 126 2.62 -7.74 -7.26
C THR A 126 2.40 -8.40 -8.62
N GLY A 127 1.70 -7.70 -9.50
CA GLY A 127 1.48 -8.15 -10.87
C GLY A 127 2.69 -7.94 -11.79
N GLY A 128 3.68 -7.16 -11.34
CA GLY A 128 4.88 -6.91 -12.14
C GLY A 128 5.94 -6.15 -11.40
N ILE A 129 7.18 -6.47 -11.71
CA ILE A 129 8.36 -5.82 -11.14
C ILE A 129 9.40 -5.64 -12.23
N GLY A 130 10.19 -4.58 -12.12
CA GLY A 130 11.21 -4.24 -13.10
C GLY A 130 10.64 -3.43 -14.25
N GLY A 131 11.31 -3.48 -15.40
CA GLY A 131 10.93 -2.70 -16.56
C GLY A 131 11.51 -1.30 -16.55
N VAL A 132 11.93 -0.86 -17.72
CA VAL A 132 12.46 0.48 -17.93
C VAL A 132 11.71 1.08 -19.11
N HIS A 133 11.13 2.25 -18.93
CA HIS A 133 10.45 2.96 -20.01
C HIS A 133 11.45 3.37 -21.07
N ARG A 134 11.07 3.22 -22.34
CA ARG A 134 11.86 3.72 -23.46
C ARG A 134 11.72 5.24 -23.56
N GLY A 135 12.81 5.90 -23.85
CA GLY A 135 12.81 7.35 -24.02
C GLY A 135 13.67 8.09 -23.05
#